data_9c4b4d1e216f3b852f8364c5601ae3f2
#
_entry.id   9c4b4d1e216f3b852f8364c5601ae3f2
#
_cell.length_a   1.000
_cell.length_b   1.000
_cell.length_c   1.000
_cell.angle_alpha   90.00
_cell.angle_beta   90.00
_cell.angle_gamma   90.00
#
_symmetry.space_group_name_H-M   'P 1'
#
loop_
_entity.id
_entity.type
_entity.pdbx_description
1 polymer ?
#
loop_
_entity_poly.entity_id
_entity_poly.type
_entity_poly.pdbx_seq_one_letter_code
_entity_poly.pdbx_strand_id
1 'polypeptide(L)'
;MIYSSTYQQSFPRSAPGGYRYFFNGQESDNEVYGEGALHAFEFRMHDTRIGRFWSVDPLAGKFPWWSTYQFAGLMPTWYGELEGLEPDCNGSYNGQGAHAPILDENNNPLPNTENQAWIWNNGIWNKAEVAVVYETMKSVFTRANPRYLKNVEIAINLQGSSFGLDSYESICHFLSQVGHESSGFTKVEESFNYSVDGLVSTFGKYFYVGTPVKGKKDAALYGRTKDQSAKEEEIANIVYGNRMDNGAKEGYLYRGRGLLQLTGKSAYRGFTEYINATFANNTDDFVKSPELVKTDQYMVLSAMWFFKKHVVDKIDVNDASVREVTKIINGGYNGLKDRESKYEQLKSVLK
;
A
#
# COMPACT_ATOMS: atom_id res chain seq x y z
N MET A 1 -11.08 4.59 -14.94
CA MET A 1 -12.11 4.46 -16.01
C MET A 1 -11.81 3.19 -16.77
N ILE A 2 -12.73 2.26 -16.73
CA ILE A 2 -12.51 0.89 -17.22
C ILE A 2 -12.37 0.93 -18.73
N TYR A 3 -11.20 0.59 -19.20
CA TYR A 3 -10.87 0.44 -20.61
C TYR A 3 -11.73 -0.63 -21.32
N SER A 4 -12.39 -1.48 -20.55
CA SER A 4 -13.21 -2.56 -21.09
C SER A 4 -14.43 -2.09 -21.87
N SER A 5 -14.99 -0.90 -21.58
CA SER A 5 -16.24 -0.49 -22.20
C SER A 5 -16.08 0.12 -23.60
N THR A 6 -14.99 0.84 -23.84
CA THR A 6 -14.73 1.47 -25.14
C THR A 6 -14.07 0.53 -26.15
N TYR A 7 -13.22 -0.37 -25.68
CA TYR A 7 -12.59 -1.36 -26.56
C TYR A 7 -13.56 -2.50 -26.93
N GLN A 8 -14.44 -2.89 -26.02
CA GLN A 8 -15.47 -3.90 -26.32
C GLN A 8 -16.58 -3.41 -27.28
N GLN A 9 -16.78 -2.09 -27.39
CA GLN A 9 -17.77 -1.56 -28.35
C GLN A 9 -17.31 -1.51 -29.80
N SER A 10 -16.00 -1.57 -30.06
CA SER A 10 -15.44 -1.48 -31.42
C SER A 10 -15.28 -2.82 -32.13
N PHE A 11 -15.51 -3.95 -31.45
CA PHE A 11 -15.39 -5.27 -32.07
C PHE A 11 -16.72 -5.98 -32.15
N PRO A 12 -17.13 -6.45 -33.37
CA PRO A 12 -18.36 -7.21 -33.53
C PRO A 12 -18.26 -8.53 -32.76
N ARG A 13 -19.20 -8.76 -31.83
CA ARG A 13 -19.32 -10.01 -31.05
C ARG A 13 -19.67 -11.27 -31.86
N SER A 14 -19.64 -11.20 -33.18
CA SER A 14 -20.07 -12.27 -34.09
C SER A 14 -19.13 -12.53 -35.24
N ALA A 15 -17.82 -12.65 -34.94
CA ALA A 15 -16.93 -13.27 -35.94
C ALA A 15 -17.19 -14.79 -35.96
N PRO A 16 -17.27 -15.44 -37.11
CA PRO A 16 -17.31 -16.91 -37.18
C PRO A 16 -16.03 -17.46 -36.54
N GLY A 17 -16.17 -18.14 -35.39
CA GLY A 17 -15.02 -18.66 -34.62
C GLY A 17 -14.77 -17.99 -33.26
N GLY A 18 -15.59 -16.99 -32.85
CA GLY A 18 -15.43 -16.28 -31.59
C GLY A 18 -14.37 -15.17 -31.63
N TYR A 19 -14.39 -14.25 -30.66
CA TYR A 19 -13.37 -13.22 -30.50
C TYR A 19 -12.13 -13.82 -29.87
N ARG A 20 -10.99 -13.69 -30.53
CA ARG A 20 -9.75 -14.38 -30.22
C ARG A 20 -8.94 -13.71 -29.10
N TYR A 21 -9.16 -12.41 -28.85
CA TYR A 21 -8.35 -11.62 -27.92
C TYR A 21 -9.20 -11.16 -26.74
N PHE A 22 -8.63 -11.28 -25.52
CA PHE A 22 -9.29 -10.97 -24.25
C PHE A 22 -8.54 -9.90 -23.47
N PHE A 23 -8.32 -10.13 -22.18
CA PHE A 23 -7.66 -9.20 -21.29
C PHE A 23 -6.29 -8.75 -21.85
N ASN A 24 -6.07 -7.45 -21.85
CA ASN A 24 -4.80 -6.83 -22.31
C ASN A 24 -4.48 -7.06 -23.81
N GLY A 25 -5.48 -7.46 -24.59
CA GLY A 25 -5.27 -7.77 -26.02
C GLY A 25 -4.59 -9.12 -26.28
N GLN A 26 -4.46 -9.96 -25.25
CA GLN A 26 -3.83 -11.26 -25.38
C GLN A 26 -4.75 -12.30 -26.01
N GLU A 27 -4.15 -13.23 -26.76
CA GLU A 27 -4.87 -14.32 -27.40
C GLU A 27 -5.41 -15.30 -26.36
N SER A 28 -6.67 -15.72 -26.51
CA SER A 28 -7.27 -16.74 -25.66
C SER A 28 -7.05 -18.13 -26.27
N ASP A 29 -6.55 -19.04 -25.44
CA ASP A 29 -6.56 -20.48 -25.74
C ASP A 29 -7.85 -21.09 -25.21
N ASN A 30 -8.79 -21.34 -26.11
CA ASN A 30 -10.12 -21.87 -25.78
C ASN A 30 -10.19 -23.41 -25.90
N GLU A 31 -9.11 -24.06 -26.33
CA GLU A 31 -9.13 -25.49 -26.63
C GLU A 31 -9.01 -26.37 -25.39
N VAL A 32 -8.24 -25.91 -24.38
CA VAL A 32 -7.92 -26.74 -23.22
C VAL A 32 -9.01 -26.70 -22.14
N TYR A 33 -9.48 -25.53 -21.77
CA TYR A 33 -10.42 -25.34 -20.64
C TYR A 33 -11.67 -24.52 -20.98
N GLY A 34 -11.88 -24.22 -22.24
CA GLY A 34 -13.02 -23.42 -22.70
C GLY A 34 -12.74 -21.93 -22.81
N GLU A 35 -13.73 -21.20 -23.29
CA GLU A 35 -13.61 -19.79 -23.66
C GLU A 35 -13.16 -18.91 -22.48
N GLY A 36 -12.06 -18.16 -22.71
CA GLY A 36 -11.53 -17.20 -21.76
C GLY A 36 -10.79 -17.79 -20.55
N ALA A 37 -10.60 -19.11 -20.49
CA ALA A 37 -9.96 -19.76 -19.35
C ALA A 37 -8.44 -19.57 -19.33
N LEU A 38 -7.83 -19.49 -20.50
CA LEU A 38 -6.38 -19.28 -20.65
C LEU A 38 -6.09 -18.11 -21.57
N HIS A 39 -5.11 -17.29 -21.18
CA HIS A 39 -4.58 -16.22 -22.01
C HIS A 39 -3.10 -16.47 -22.34
N ALA A 40 -2.75 -16.41 -23.60
CA ALA A 40 -1.38 -16.58 -24.07
C ALA A 40 -0.66 -15.22 -24.04
N PHE A 41 0.26 -15.07 -23.12
CA PHE A 41 1.27 -14.01 -23.13
C PHE A 41 2.53 -14.53 -23.85
N GLU A 42 3.39 -13.65 -24.34
CA GLU A 42 4.57 -14.05 -25.11
C GLU A 42 5.46 -15.05 -24.35
N PHE A 43 5.64 -14.87 -23.06
CA PHE A 43 6.54 -15.69 -22.25
C PHE A 43 5.85 -16.69 -21.33
N ARG A 44 4.56 -16.51 -21.01
CA ARG A 44 3.84 -17.37 -20.05
C ARG A 44 2.35 -17.51 -20.39
N MET A 45 1.76 -18.65 -20.04
CA MET A 45 0.32 -18.87 -20.09
C MET A 45 -0.33 -18.46 -18.77
N HIS A 46 -1.33 -17.60 -18.82
CA HIS A 46 -2.11 -17.15 -17.66
C HIS A 46 -3.41 -17.95 -17.56
N ASP A 47 -3.64 -18.55 -16.42
CA ASP A 47 -4.91 -19.22 -16.08
C ASP A 47 -5.80 -18.26 -15.32
N THR A 48 -6.87 -17.79 -15.98
CA THR A 48 -7.80 -16.79 -15.42
C THR A 48 -8.60 -17.33 -14.25
N ARG A 49 -8.80 -18.66 -14.19
CA ARG A 49 -9.59 -19.33 -13.13
C ARG A 49 -8.89 -19.28 -11.78
N ILE A 50 -7.56 -19.26 -11.78
CA ILE A 50 -6.74 -19.21 -10.57
C ILE A 50 -5.94 -17.90 -10.45
N GLY A 51 -5.99 -17.03 -11.47
CA GLY A 51 -5.32 -15.73 -11.49
C GLY A 51 -3.79 -15.85 -11.44
N ARG A 52 -3.19 -16.88 -12.07
CA ARG A 52 -1.76 -17.14 -12.02
C ARG A 52 -1.23 -17.66 -13.34
N PHE A 53 0.09 -17.51 -13.54
CA PHE A 53 0.79 -18.16 -14.64
C PHE A 53 1.06 -19.64 -14.35
N TRP A 54 1.15 -20.45 -15.40
CA TRP A 54 1.47 -21.87 -15.31
C TRP A 54 2.96 -22.17 -15.12
N SER A 55 3.81 -21.23 -15.55
CA SER A 55 5.27 -21.38 -15.47
C SER A 55 5.89 -20.35 -14.53
N VAL A 56 7.08 -20.68 -14.04
CA VAL A 56 7.90 -19.77 -13.24
C VAL A 56 8.28 -18.55 -14.08
N ASP A 57 8.25 -17.39 -13.46
CA ASP A 57 8.65 -16.13 -14.06
C ASP A 57 10.12 -16.16 -14.48
N PRO A 58 10.45 -15.96 -15.76
CA PRO A 58 11.85 -15.84 -16.19
C PRO A 58 12.62 -14.73 -15.48
N LEU A 59 11.91 -13.70 -14.99
CA LEU A 59 12.48 -12.59 -14.23
C LEU A 59 12.36 -12.75 -12.71
N ALA A 60 11.97 -13.92 -12.20
CA ALA A 60 11.80 -14.17 -10.76
C ALA A 60 13.01 -13.74 -9.92
N GLY A 61 14.22 -13.85 -10.45
CA GLY A 61 15.43 -13.39 -9.78
C GLY A 61 15.53 -11.86 -9.60
N LYS A 62 14.83 -11.08 -10.44
CA LYS A 62 14.75 -9.62 -10.35
C LYS A 62 13.66 -9.18 -9.35
N PHE A 63 12.66 -10.03 -9.11
CA PHE A 63 11.51 -9.76 -8.26
C PHE A 63 11.35 -10.80 -7.13
N PRO A 64 12.37 -11.00 -6.27
CA PRO A 64 12.39 -12.08 -5.27
C PRO A 64 11.31 -11.96 -4.19
N TRP A 65 10.65 -10.82 -4.10
CA TRP A 65 9.54 -10.56 -3.17
C TRP A 65 8.16 -10.92 -3.72
N TRP A 66 8.04 -11.26 -5.01
CA TRP A 66 6.80 -11.75 -5.60
C TRP A 66 6.78 -13.26 -5.74
N SER A 67 5.57 -13.82 -5.77
CA SER A 67 5.43 -15.23 -6.19
C SER A 67 5.92 -15.39 -7.62
N THR A 68 6.70 -16.43 -7.89
CA THR A 68 7.21 -16.73 -9.22
C THR A 68 6.13 -17.07 -10.25
N TYR A 69 4.88 -17.24 -9.80
CA TYR A 69 3.68 -17.50 -10.62
C TYR A 69 2.69 -16.35 -10.60
N GLN A 70 3.08 -15.19 -10.07
CA GLN A 70 2.19 -14.05 -9.94
C GLN A 70 1.77 -13.50 -11.29
N PHE A 71 0.54 -12.93 -11.35
CA PHE A 71 -0.02 -12.18 -12.47
C PHE A 71 -0.29 -10.75 -12.02
N ALA A 72 0.12 -9.78 -12.84
CA ALA A 72 -0.08 -8.34 -12.61
C ALA A 72 0.26 -7.89 -11.17
N GLY A 73 1.35 -8.40 -10.58
CA GLY A 73 1.76 -8.06 -9.22
C GLY A 73 0.77 -8.51 -8.13
N LEU A 74 -0.13 -9.48 -8.43
CA LEU A 74 -1.28 -9.89 -7.62
C LEU A 74 -2.35 -8.79 -7.46
N MET A 75 -2.34 -7.78 -8.31
CA MET A 75 -3.27 -6.64 -8.30
C MET A 75 -3.77 -6.34 -9.72
N PRO A 76 -4.48 -7.26 -10.38
CA PRO A 76 -4.88 -7.11 -11.79
C PRO A 76 -5.87 -5.97 -12.04
N THR A 77 -6.49 -5.43 -11.00
CA THR A 77 -7.35 -4.24 -11.09
C THR A 77 -6.55 -2.94 -11.14
N TRP A 78 -5.25 -2.99 -10.85
CA TRP A 78 -4.34 -1.86 -10.74
C TRP A 78 -3.22 -1.88 -11.77
N TYR A 79 -2.80 -3.09 -12.14
CA TYR A 79 -1.69 -3.30 -13.07
C TYR A 79 -2.14 -4.11 -14.25
N GLY A 80 -1.61 -3.78 -15.43
CA GLY A 80 -1.55 -4.69 -16.55
C GLY A 80 -0.47 -5.75 -16.33
N GLU A 81 -0.29 -6.59 -17.31
CA GLU A 81 0.80 -7.58 -17.35
C GLU A 81 1.54 -7.41 -18.68
N LEU A 82 2.86 -7.22 -18.59
CA LEU A 82 3.68 -7.05 -19.77
C LEU A 82 4.20 -8.39 -20.24
N GLU A 83 3.68 -8.87 -21.37
CA GLU A 83 4.20 -10.03 -22.09
C GLU A 83 4.29 -11.32 -21.24
N GLY A 84 3.74 -11.31 -20.02
CA GLY A 84 3.88 -12.41 -19.06
C GLY A 84 5.23 -12.41 -18.32
N LEU A 85 5.89 -11.27 -18.18
CA LEU A 85 7.17 -11.14 -17.49
C LEU A 85 7.11 -10.29 -16.22
N GLU A 86 6.44 -9.13 -16.29
CA GLU A 86 6.37 -8.18 -15.19
C GLU A 86 5.04 -7.45 -15.20
N PRO A 87 4.53 -7.04 -14.02
CA PRO A 87 3.34 -6.20 -13.97
C PRO A 87 3.63 -4.85 -14.62
N ASP A 88 2.72 -4.40 -15.47
CA ASP A 88 2.74 -3.04 -15.95
C ASP A 88 2.32 -2.08 -14.85
N CYS A 89 3.30 -1.51 -14.17
CA CYS A 89 3.10 -0.64 -13.02
C CYS A 89 2.73 0.81 -13.40
N ASN A 90 2.66 1.13 -14.69
CA ASN A 90 2.49 2.52 -15.15
C ASN A 90 1.04 2.90 -15.44
N GLY A 91 0.07 2.02 -15.18
CA GLY A 91 -1.34 2.32 -15.48
C GLY A 91 -1.60 2.61 -16.95
N SER A 92 -0.66 2.29 -17.82
CA SER A 92 -0.78 2.47 -19.25
C SER A 92 -1.59 1.33 -19.85
N TYR A 93 -2.88 1.54 -19.92
CA TYR A 93 -3.82 0.68 -20.63
C TYR A 93 -3.62 0.65 -22.16
N ASN A 94 -2.51 1.12 -22.66
CA ASN A 94 -2.25 1.21 -24.10
C ASN A 94 -1.40 0.05 -24.62
N GLY A 95 -1.18 -1.02 -23.80
CA GLY A 95 -0.31 -2.14 -24.23
C GLY A 95 1.17 -1.74 -24.36
N GLN A 96 1.55 -0.62 -23.76
CA GLN A 96 2.92 -0.14 -23.69
C GLN A 96 3.41 -0.29 -22.27
N GLY A 97 4.46 -1.09 -22.10
CA GLY A 97 4.95 -1.55 -20.81
C GLY A 97 5.40 -0.46 -19.84
N ALA A 98 6.04 -0.91 -18.76
CA ALA A 98 6.44 -0.17 -17.56
C ALA A 98 7.10 1.21 -17.77
N HIS A 99 7.31 1.60 -18.97
CA HIS A 99 7.74 2.91 -19.41
C HIS A 99 6.78 3.38 -20.52
N ALA A 100 5.63 3.95 -20.14
CA ALA A 100 4.85 4.71 -21.11
C ALA A 100 5.80 5.63 -21.88
N PRO A 101 5.76 5.65 -23.21
CA PRO A 101 6.64 6.54 -23.94
C PRO A 101 6.35 7.94 -23.52
N ILE A 102 7.39 8.65 -23.16
CA ILE A 102 7.34 10.09 -22.94
C ILE A 102 7.00 10.69 -24.28
N LEU A 103 5.85 11.31 -24.37
CA LEU A 103 5.42 11.99 -25.58
C LEU A 103 5.75 13.47 -25.46
N ASP A 104 6.18 14.07 -26.57
CA ASP A 104 6.30 15.53 -26.67
C ASP A 104 4.91 16.19 -26.74
N GLU A 105 4.88 17.50 -26.79
CA GLU A 105 3.66 18.31 -26.92
C GLU A 105 2.81 18.01 -28.16
N ASN A 106 3.38 17.26 -29.13
CA ASN A 106 2.75 16.82 -30.36
C ASN A 106 2.38 15.32 -30.32
N ASN A 107 2.46 14.69 -29.16
CA ASN A 107 2.16 13.26 -28.96
C ASN A 107 3.22 12.30 -29.56
N ASN A 108 4.46 12.77 -29.80
CA ASN A 108 5.56 11.92 -30.27
C ASN A 108 6.36 11.37 -29.09
N PRO A 109 6.83 10.10 -29.15
CA PRO A 109 7.66 9.52 -28.11
C PRO A 109 8.99 10.28 -27.95
N LEU A 110 9.27 10.73 -26.73
CA LEU A 110 10.59 11.24 -26.37
C LEU A 110 11.55 10.10 -25.99
N PRO A 111 12.86 10.25 -26.19
CA PRO A 111 13.82 9.27 -25.71
C PRO A 111 13.71 9.10 -24.19
N ASN A 112 13.68 7.85 -23.75
CA ASN A 112 13.56 7.49 -22.34
C ASN A 112 14.75 8.07 -21.56
N THR A 113 14.50 9.06 -20.72
CA THR A 113 15.46 9.54 -19.73
C THR A 113 15.19 8.80 -18.42
N GLU A 114 16.16 8.02 -17.96
CA GLU A 114 16.15 7.37 -16.66
C GLU A 114 15.71 8.36 -15.58
N ASN A 115 14.74 7.96 -14.73
CA ASN A 115 14.18 8.73 -13.59
C ASN A 115 13.06 9.73 -13.87
N GLN A 116 12.24 9.53 -14.89
CA GLN A 116 11.02 10.34 -15.05
C GLN A 116 9.76 9.47 -14.89
N ALA A 117 8.94 9.78 -13.88
CA ALA A 117 7.59 9.22 -13.76
C ALA A 117 6.60 10.12 -14.50
N TRP A 118 5.63 9.50 -15.18
CA TRP A 118 4.55 10.19 -15.89
C TRP A 118 3.20 9.74 -15.34
N ILE A 119 2.31 10.68 -15.10
CA ILE A 119 0.98 10.43 -14.55
C ILE A 119 -0.05 10.75 -15.63
N TRP A 120 -0.92 9.77 -15.94
CA TRP A 120 -2.08 10.00 -16.77
C TRP A 120 -3.19 10.67 -15.99
N ASN A 121 -3.55 11.88 -16.33
CA ASN A 121 -4.64 12.59 -15.69
C ASN A 121 -5.53 13.27 -16.75
N ASN A 122 -6.83 12.98 -16.72
CA ASN A 122 -7.85 13.55 -17.59
C ASN A 122 -7.54 13.50 -19.10
N GLY A 123 -6.96 12.42 -19.58
CA GLY A 123 -6.65 12.26 -21.00
C GLY A 123 -5.33 12.89 -21.46
N ILE A 124 -4.50 13.34 -20.52
CA ILE A 124 -3.20 13.99 -20.79
C ILE A 124 -2.13 13.34 -19.91
N TRP A 125 -0.96 13.04 -20.49
CA TRP A 125 0.22 12.65 -19.77
C TRP A 125 0.87 13.89 -19.12
N ASN A 126 0.96 13.89 -17.80
CA ASN A 126 1.66 14.91 -17.06
C ASN A 126 2.96 14.33 -16.51
N LYS A 127 4.06 15.06 -16.64
CA LYS A 127 5.28 14.71 -15.93
C LYS A 127 5.01 14.82 -14.44
N ALA A 128 5.26 13.73 -13.68
CA ALA A 128 5.31 13.86 -12.25
C ALA A 128 6.46 14.80 -11.90
N GLU A 129 6.16 15.92 -11.28
CA GLU A 129 7.19 16.87 -10.86
C GLU A 129 8.14 16.24 -9.86
N VAL A 130 7.67 15.20 -9.17
CA VAL A 130 8.46 14.46 -8.18
C VAL A 130 8.24 12.96 -8.35
N ALA A 131 9.28 12.24 -8.72
CA ALA A 131 9.28 10.78 -8.75
C ALA A 131 9.99 10.21 -7.50
N VAL A 132 9.35 9.25 -6.85
CA VAL A 132 10.00 8.46 -5.80
C VAL A 132 10.55 7.18 -6.42
N VAL A 133 11.83 6.90 -6.18
CA VAL A 133 12.50 5.72 -6.72
C VAL A 133 12.88 4.78 -5.57
N TYR A 134 12.64 3.49 -5.76
CA TYR A 134 12.94 2.45 -4.77
C TYR A 134 14.39 2.55 -4.24
N GLU A 135 15.38 2.65 -5.13
CA GLU A 135 16.80 2.70 -4.76
C GLU A 135 17.12 3.92 -3.89
N THR A 136 16.49 5.05 -4.18
CA THR A 136 16.62 6.28 -3.39
C THR A 136 16.08 6.07 -1.97
N MET A 137 14.88 5.53 -1.83
CA MET A 137 14.32 5.21 -0.51
C MET A 137 15.15 4.14 0.21
N LYS A 138 15.65 3.14 -0.51
CA LYS A 138 16.49 2.08 0.04
C LYS A 138 17.79 2.60 0.64
N SER A 139 18.38 3.66 0.10
CA SER A 139 19.58 4.30 0.65
C SER A 139 19.34 4.89 2.04
N VAL A 140 18.12 5.37 2.31
CA VAL A 140 17.71 5.93 3.62
C VAL A 140 17.19 4.86 4.57
N PHE A 141 16.41 3.91 4.06
CA PHE A 141 15.76 2.84 4.84
C PHE A 141 16.41 1.48 4.57
N THR A 142 17.68 1.35 4.94
CA THR A 142 18.54 0.20 4.59
C THR A 142 18.05 -1.16 5.09
N ARG A 143 17.22 -1.18 6.16
CA ARG A 143 16.63 -2.39 6.75
C ARG A 143 15.20 -2.65 6.30
N ALA A 144 14.65 -1.79 5.43
CA ALA A 144 13.27 -1.91 4.97
C ALA A 144 13.01 -3.25 4.25
N ASN A 145 11.79 -3.73 4.39
CA ASN A 145 11.31 -4.83 3.57
C ASN A 145 11.22 -4.35 2.11
N PRO A 146 11.93 -4.99 1.16
CA PRO A 146 11.93 -4.59 -0.24
C PRO A 146 10.53 -4.46 -0.84
N ARG A 147 9.64 -5.40 -0.52
CA ARG A 147 8.24 -5.40 -0.96
C ARG A 147 7.50 -4.15 -0.50
N TYR A 148 7.69 -3.72 0.75
CA TYR A 148 7.02 -2.53 1.27
C TYR A 148 7.51 -1.25 0.61
N LEU A 149 8.83 -1.10 0.40
CA LEU A 149 9.36 0.05 -0.32
C LEU A 149 8.90 0.10 -1.79
N LYS A 150 8.81 -1.06 -2.45
CA LYS A 150 8.30 -1.11 -3.82
C LYS A 150 6.83 -0.67 -3.89
N ASN A 151 6.01 -1.11 -2.94
CA ASN A 151 4.62 -0.67 -2.87
C ASN A 151 4.50 0.84 -2.56
N VAL A 152 5.41 1.39 -1.76
CA VAL A 152 5.46 2.84 -1.50
C VAL A 152 5.81 3.61 -2.78
N GLU A 153 6.85 3.18 -3.52
CA GLU A 153 7.20 3.75 -4.81
C GLU A 153 6.00 3.79 -5.76
N ILE A 154 5.36 2.65 -5.94
CA ILE A 154 4.21 2.49 -6.82
C ILE A 154 3.05 3.41 -6.37
N ALA A 155 2.66 3.36 -5.11
CA ALA A 155 1.51 4.11 -4.60
C ALA A 155 1.72 5.64 -4.69
N ILE A 156 2.92 6.13 -4.35
CA ILE A 156 3.22 7.58 -4.42
C ILE A 156 3.24 8.02 -5.88
N ASN A 157 3.94 7.30 -6.76
CA ASN A 157 4.07 7.71 -8.15
C ASN A 157 2.76 7.65 -8.92
N LEU A 158 1.86 6.69 -8.60
CA LEU A 158 0.56 6.58 -9.28
C LEU A 158 -0.51 7.49 -8.68
N GLN A 159 -0.49 7.73 -7.39
CA GLN A 159 -1.64 8.33 -6.70
C GLN A 159 -1.26 9.43 -5.70
N GLY A 160 0.03 9.67 -5.49
CA GLY A 160 0.51 10.63 -4.50
C GLY A 160 -0.16 11.99 -4.61
N SER A 161 -0.30 12.52 -5.83
CA SER A 161 -0.94 13.81 -6.08
C SER A 161 -2.40 13.87 -5.60
N SER A 162 -3.16 12.79 -5.73
CA SER A 162 -4.54 12.69 -5.21
C SER A 162 -4.61 12.78 -3.67
N PHE A 163 -3.49 12.52 -3.01
CA PHE A 163 -3.34 12.59 -1.56
C PHE A 163 -2.53 13.83 -1.09
N GLY A 164 -2.19 14.76 -2.02
CA GLY A 164 -1.39 15.95 -1.73
C GLY A 164 0.10 15.64 -1.51
N LEU A 165 0.59 14.54 -2.08
CA LEU A 165 2.01 14.20 -2.16
C LEU A 165 2.52 14.56 -3.57
N ASP A 166 2.53 15.84 -3.87
CA ASP A 166 2.80 16.43 -5.19
C ASP A 166 4.07 17.30 -5.22
N SER A 167 4.76 17.41 -4.08
CA SER A 167 6.02 18.13 -3.93
C SER A 167 7.08 17.27 -3.23
N TYR A 168 8.36 17.63 -3.37
CA TYR A 168 9.46 16.98 -2.63
C TYR A 168 9.26 17.10 -1.12
N GLU A 169 8.83 18.25 -0.65
CA GLU A 169 8.58 18.56 0.74
C GLU A 169 7.49 17.65 1.32
N SER A 170 6.33 17.56 0.66
CA SER A 170 5.21 16.73 1.09
C SER A 170 5.58 15.25 1.14
N ILE A 171 6.34 14.77 0.14
CA ILE A 171 6.82 13.39 0.09
C ILE A 171 7.87 13.13 1.17
N CYS A 172 8.83 14.02 1.39
CA CYS A 172 9.82 13.89 2.47
C CYS A 172 9.16 13.85 3.84
N HIS A 173 8.16 14.71 4.09
CA HIS A 173 7.36 14.66 5.31
C HIS A 173 6.64 13.33 5.44
N PHE A 174 5.91 12.89 4.43
CA PHE A 174 5.21 11.61 4.46
C PHE A 174 6.17 10.44 4.75
N LEU A 175 7.23 10.30 3.97
CA LEU A 175 8.18 9.18 4.10
C LEU A 175 8.93 9.19 5.44
N SER A 176 9.29 10.35 5.99
CA SER A 176 9.96 10.44 7.29
C SER A 176 9.04 10.01 8.43
N GLN A 177 7.77 10.37 8.38
CA GLN A 177 6.77 9.97 9.38
C GLN A 177 6.46 8.47 9.26
N VAL A 178 6.14 8.00 8.07
CA VAL A 178 5.85 6.58 7.80
C VAL A 178 7.05 5.71 8.14
N GLY A 179 8.25 6.12 7.75
CA GLY A 179 9.47 5.40 8.07
C GLY A 179 9.70 5.23 9.56
N HIS A 180 9.38 6.23 10.38
CA HIS A 180 9.45 6.11 11.84
C HIS A 180 8.38 5.15 12.38
N GLU A 181 7.11 5.35 12.03
CA GLU A 181 5.96 4.57 12.55
C GLU A 181 6.03 3.09 12.16
N SER A 182 6.52 2.78 10.95
CA SER A 182 6.66 1.41 10.45
C SER A 182 7.99 0.74 10.85
N SER A 183 8.77 1.34 11.74
CA SER A 183 10.13 0.89 12.11
C SER A 183 11.06 0.76 10.89
N GLY A 184 11.05 1.75 9.99
CA GLY A 184 11.84 1.76 8.77
C GLY A 184 11.26 0.85 7.67
N PHE A 185 9.95 0.83 7.51
CA PHE A 185 9.23 -0.03 6.55
C PHE A 185 9.48 -1.53 6.79
N THR A 186 9.49 -1.94 8.05
CA THR A 186 9.61 -3.36 8.42
C THR A 186 8.32 -3.95 8.98
N LYS A 187 7.39 -3.08 9.41
CA LYS A 187 6.15 -3.49 10.09
C LYS A 187 4.92 -2.82 9.47
N VAL A 188 3.88 -3.61 9.30
CA VAL A 188 2.57 -3.17 8.77
C VAL A 188 1.41 -3.60 9.65
N GLU A 189 1.68 -4.20 10.81
CA GLU A 189 0.67 -4.65 11.76
C GLU A 189 1.20 -4.58 13.18
N GLU A 190 0.38 -4.10 14.09
CA GLU A 190 0.68 -4.04 15.52
C GLU A 190 0.66 -5.47 16.12
N SER A 191 1.67 -5.76 16.96
CA SER A 191 1.73 -7.00 17.72
C SER A 191 1.52 -6.70 19.21
N PHE A 192 0.75 -7.54 19.87
CA PHE A 192 0.55 -7.52 21.32
C PHE A 192 1.34 -8.61 22.04
N ASN A 193 2.38 -9.13 21.42
CA ASN A 193 3.26 -10.15 22.01
C ASN A 193 4.20 -9.55 23.07
N TYR A 194 3.64 -8.94 24.10
CA TYR A 194 4.39 -8.31 25.19
C TYR A 194 4.76 -9.29 26.29
N SER A 195 5.95 -9.11 26.88
CA SER A 195 6.28 -9.70 28.19
C SER A 195 5.47 -9.04 29.31
N VAL A 196 5.48 -9.62 30.49
CA VAL A 196 4.82 -9.05 31.67
C VAL A 196 5.30 -7.62 31.93
N ASP A 197 6.62 -7.42 31.98
CA ASP A 197 7.22 -6.07 32.20
C ASP A 197 6.93 -5.14 31.02
N GLY A 198 6.93 -5.67 29.79
CA GLY A 198 6.56 -4.93 28.58
C GLY A 198 5.15 -4.39 28.61
N LEU A 199 4.19 -5.15 29.15
CA LEU A 199 2.81 -4.68 29.33
C LEU A 199 2.72 -3.51 30.33
N VAL A 200 3.43 -3.59 31.43
CA VAL A 200 3.41 -2.54 32.45
C VAL A 200 4.12 -1.28 31.94
N SER A 201 5.25 -1.43 31.27
CA SER A 201 5.99 -0.28 30.73
C SER A 201 5.25 0.43 29.59
N THR A 202 4.57 -0.33 28.70
CA THR A 202 3.87 0.24 27.52
C THR A 202 2.44 0.65 27.88
N PHE A 203 1.74 -0.19 28.61
CA PHE A 203 0.31 -0.06 28.91
C PHE A 203 0.02 0.04 30.41
N GLY A 204 0.91 0.68 31.18
CA GLY A 204 0.78 0.83 32.64
C GLY A 204 -0.50 1.53 33.13
N LYS A 205 -1.23 2.17 32.19
CA LYS A 205 -2.60 2.66 32.47
C LYS A 205 -3.58 1.50 32.70
N TYR A 206 -3.39 0.36 32.04
CA TYR A 206 -4.31 -0.78 32.04
C TYR A 206 -3.79 -1.98 32.84
N PHE A 207 -2.46 -2.06 33.03
CA PHE A 207 -1.79 -3.19 33.62
C PHE A 207 -0.97 -2.80 34.84
N TYR A 208 -0.84 -3.76 35.79
CA TYR A 208 0.08 -3.69 36.93
C TYR A 208 0.80 -5.03 37.09
N VAL A 209 1.85 -5.06 37.91
CA VAL A 209 2.52 -6.26 38.41
C VAL A 209 2.76 -6.12 39.91
N GLY A 210 2.65 -7.24 40.66
CA GLY A 210 2.80 -7.24 42.11
C GLY A 210 1.53 -6.79 42.85
N THR A 211 1.57 -5.66 43.57
CA THR A 211 0.43 -5.19 44.36
C THR A 211 -0.75 -4.79 43.48
N PRO A 212 -1.96 -5.33 43.71
CA PRO A 212 -3.15 -5.00 42.96
C PRO A 212 -3.48 -3.52 42.89
N VAL A 213 -3.76 -3.00 41.69
CA VAL A 213 -4.16 -1.60 41.45
C VAL A 213 -5.60 -1.58 40.95
N LYS A 214 -6.47 -0.82 41.64
CA LYS A 214 -7.90 -0.71 41.27
C LYS A 214 -8.06 -0.25 39.83
N GLY A 215 -8.87 -0.99 39.04
CA GLY A 215 -9.19 -0.67 37.66
C GLY A 215 -8.14 -1.17 36.65
N LYS A 216 -7.05 -1.80 37.08
CA LYS A 216 -6.04 -2.39 36.22
C LYS A 216 -6.07 -3.91 36.27
N LYS A 217 -5.46 -4.55 35.28
CA LYS A 217 -5.33 -5.99 35.15
C LYS A 217 -3.94 -6.44 35.57
N ASP A 218 -3.83 -7.63 36.18
CA ASP A 218 -2.52 -8.21 36.50
C ASP A 218 -1.82 -8.65 35.20
N ALA A 219 -0.70 -8.01 34.88
CA ALA A 219 0.06 -8.28 33.68
C ALA A 219 0.58 -9.73 33.60
N ALA A 220 0.79 -10.38 34.74
CA ALA A 220 1.25 -11.78 34.79
C ALA A 220 0.24 -12.76 34.19
N LEU A 221 -1.05 -12.42 34.18
CA LEU A 221 -2.11 -13.24 33.59
C LEU A 221 -2.18 -13.14 32.05
N TYR A 222 -1.56 -12.13 31.44
CA TYR A 222 -1.70 -11.80 30.03
C TYR A 222 -0.37 -11.78 29.28
N GLY A 223 0.70 -11.34 29.90
CA GLY A 223 2.00 -11.20 29.28
C GLY A 223 2.71 -12.53 29.02
N ARG A 224 3.62 -12.52 28.06
CA ARG A 224 4.48 -13.65 27.74
C ARG A 224 5.46 -13.93 28.90
N THR A 225 5.56 -15.20 29.26
CA THR A 225 6.57 -15.75 30.17
C THR A 225 7.29 -16.92 29.49
N LYS A 226 8.09 -17.70 30.25
CA LYS A 226 8.70 -18.93 29.75
C LYS A 226 7.65 -20.01 29.48
N ASP A 227 6.56 -20.01 30.26
CA ASP A 227 5.54 -21.06 30.29
C ASP A 227 4.20 -20.62 29.66
N GLN A 228 4.10 -19.35 29.25
CA GLN A 228 2.88 -18.75 28.72
C GLN A 228 3.18 -17.85 27.53
N SER A 229 2.48 -18.04 26.40
CA SER A 229 2.44 -17.07 25.31
C SER A 229 1.62 -15.84 25.72
N ALA A 230 1.93 -14.67 25.15
CA ALA A 230 1.12 -13.48 25.36
C ALA A 230 -0.32 -13.72 24.86
N LYS A 231 -1.30 -13.29 25.64
CA LYS A 231 -2.71 -13.33 25.25
C LYS A 231 -3.06 -12.07 24.43
N GLU A 232 -2.52 -12.05 23.20
CA GLU A 232 -2.53 -10.86 22.35
C GLU A 232 -3.93 -10.26 22.14
N GLU A 233 -4.93 -11.10 21.90
CA GLU A 233 -6.32 -10.66 21.70
C GLU A 233 -6.89 -10.03 22.97
N GLU A 234 -6.70 -10.69 24.12
CA GLU A 234 -7.19 -10.18 25.39
C GLU A 234 -6.51 -8.84 25.76
N ILE A 235 -5.18 -8.74 25.54
CA ILE A 235 -4.41 -7.52 25.75
C ILE A 235 -4.96 -6.38 24.89
N ALA A 236 -5.12 -6.61 23.59
CA ALA A 236 -5.66 -5.61 22.67
C ALA A 236 -7.10 -5.19 23.04
N ASN A 237 -7.94 -6.13 23.46
CA ASN A 237 -9.30 -5.85 23.91
C ASN A 237 -9.34 -5.04 25.21
N ILE A 238 -8.39 -5.25 26.12
CA ILE A 238 -8.24 -4.40 27.33
C ILE A 238 -7.80 -2.98 26.95
N VAL A 239 -6.88 -2.83 26.00
CA VAL A 239 -6.29 -1.54 25.59
C VAL A 239 -7.24 -0.73 24.72
N TYR A 240 -7.91 -1.37 23.75
CA TYR A 240 -8.68 -0.71 22.70
C TYR A 240 -10.18 -0.97 22.74
N GLY A 241 -10.65 -1.95 23.53
CA GLY A 241 -12.09 -2.23 23.66
C GLY A 241 -12.86 -1.04 24.23
N ASN A 242 -14.08 -0.83 23.77
CA ASN A 242 -14.95 0.31 24.09
C ASN A 242 -14.35 1.70 23.81
N ARG A 243 -13.44 1.78 22.84
CA ARG A 243 -12.79 3.03 22.41
C ARG A 243 -12.78 3.09 20.89
N MET A 244 -12.76 4.28 20.30
CA MET A 244 -12.66 4.48 18.85
C MET A 244 -13.73 3.69 18.05
N ASP A 245 -14.96 3.66 18.58
CA ASP A 245 -16.11 2.88 18.10
C ASP A 245 -15.94 1.36 18.16
N ASN A 246 -14.89 0.84 18.80
CA ASN A 246 -14.76 -0.60 19.02
C ASN A 246 -15.78 -1.06 20.08
N GLY A 247 -16.39 -2.22 19.86
CA GLY A 247 -17.02 -2.98 20.94
C GLY A 247 -16.00 -3.53 21.95
N ALA A 248 -16.46 -4.05 23.07
CA ALA A 248 -15.61 -4.55 24.16
C ALA A 248 -14.59 -5.60 23.73
N LYS A 249 -14.89 -6.42 22.70
CA LYS A 249 -14.07 -7.49 22.16
C LYS A 249 -13.53 -7.21 20.75
N GLU A 250 -13.55 -5.97 20.31
CA GLU A 250 -13.13 -5.57 18.97
C GLU A 250 -11.74 -4.90 18.94
N GLY A 251 -11.09 -4.77 20.10
CA GLY A 251 -9.79 -4.11 20.19
C GLY A 251 -8.71 -4.79 19.34
N TYR A 252 -8.65 -6.13 19.35
CA TYR A 252 -7.73 -6.89 18.53
C TYR A 252 -8.12 -6.87 17.05
N LEU A 253 -9.42 -6.90 16.75
CA LEU A 253 -9.95 -6.87 15.40
C LEU A 253 -9.51 -5.61 14.66
N TYR A 254 -9.60 -4.45 15.31
CA TYR A 254 -9.23 -3.15 14.74
C TYR A 254 -7.92 -2.59 15.31
N ARG A 255 -6.93 -3.48 15.59
CA ARG A 255 -5.59 -3.06 15.96
C ARG A 255 -4.88 -2.32 14.83
N GLY A 256 -3.75 -1.72 15.12
CA GLY A 256 -2.98 -0.95 14.15
C GLY A 256 -2.56 -1.78 12.93
N ARG A 257 -2.92 -1.33 11.73
CA ARG A 257 -2.50 -1.91 10.45
C ARG A 257 -2.15 -0.83 9.43
N GLY A 258 -1.41 -1.24 8.39
CA GLY A 258 -0.84 -0.32 7.41
C GLY A 258 0.39 0.41 7.94
N LEU A 259 1.03 1.20 7.09
CA LEU A 259 2.31 1.83 7.41
C LEU A 259 2.22 2.96 8.45
N LEU A 260 1.07 3.60 8.64
CA LEU A 260 0.78 4.56 9.72
C LEU A 260 -0.15 4.01 10.80
N GLN A 261 -0.23 2.67 10.91
CA GLN A 261 -0.93 1.99 12.01
C GLN A 261 -2.38 2.49 12.20
N LEU A 262 -3.20 2.40 11.14
CA LEU A 262 -4.63 2.70 11.21
C LEU A 262 -5.28 1.87 12.33
N THR A 263 -5.83 2.53 13.37
CA THR A 263 -6.31 1.88 14.60
C THR A 263 -7.72 2.33 14.95
N GLY A 264 -8.55 1.39 15.35
CA GLY A 264 -9.92 1.62 15.82
C GLY A 264 -10.97 1.60 14.71
N LYS A 265 -12.15 1.07 15.00
CA LYS A 265 -13.25 0.85 14.05
C LYS A 265 -13.68 2.11 13.31
N SER A 266 -13.67 3.26 13.98
CA SER A 266 -13.98 4.55 13.35
C SER A 266 -13.00 4.93 12.25
N ALA A 267 -11.70 4.64 12.42
CA ALA A 267 -10.69 4.92 11.42
C ALA A 267 -10.82 3.96 10.21
N TYR A 268 -11.08 2.68 10.46
CA TYR A 268 -11.35 1.70 9.41
C TYR A 268 -12.59 2.07 8.59
N ARG A 269 -13.67 2.54 9.26
CA ARG A 269 -14.88 3.04 8.57
C ARG A 269 -14.57 4.25 7.70
N GLY A 270 -13.87 5.24 8.25
CA GLY A 270 -13.50 6.43 7.48
C GLY A 270 -12.62 6.13 6.28
N PHE A 271 -11.73 5.14 6.39
CA PHE A 271 -10.94 4.67 5.26
C PHE A 271 -11.79 3.93 4.22
N THR A 272 -12.75 3.09 4.64
CA THR A 272 -13.75 2.46 3.75
C THR A 272 -14.51 3.51 2.94
N GLU A 273 -15.07 4.50 3.63
CA GLU A 273 -15.85 5.57 3.00
C GLU A 273 -15.01 6.34 1.97
N TYR A 274 -13.76 6.68 2.32
CA TYR A 274 -12.85 7.40 1.44
C TYR A 274 -12.49 6.59 0.19
N ILE A 275 -12.08 5.34 0.35
CA ILE A 275 -11.67 4.48 -0.77
C ILE A 275 -12.83 4.26 -1.73
N ASN A 276 -14.04 3.97 -1.22
CA ASN A 276 -15.21 3.72 -2.05
C ASN A 276 -15.73 5.00 -2.74
N ALA A 277 -15.49 6.16 -2.16
CA ALA A 277 -15.82 7.45 -2.80
C ALA A 277 -14.78 7.87 -3.85
N THR A 278 -13.52 7.49 -3.66
CA THR A 278 -12.40 7.95 -4.51
C THR A 278 -12.18 7.02 -5.71
N PHE A 279 -12.32 5.71 -5.50
CA PHE A 279 -12.04 4.71 -6.53
C PHE A 279 -13.33 4.09 -7.05
N ALA A 280 -13.68 4.44 -8.27
CA ALA A 280 -14.88 3.90 -8.93
C ALA A 280 -14.84 2.36 -8.93
N ASN A 281 -15.99 1.74 -8.58
CA ASN A 281 -16.17 0.30 -8.47
C ASN A 281 -15.42 -0.42 -7.34
N ASN A 282 -14.73 0.30 -6.45
CA ASN A 282 -14.23 -0.33 -5.23
C ASN A 282 -15.43 -0.57 -4.27
N THR A 283 -15.53 -1.79 -3.74
CA THR A 283 -16.58 -2.21 -2.79
C THR A 283 -15.99 -2.80 -1.52
N ASP A 284 -14.67 -2.65 -1.31
CA ASP A 284 -14.00 -3.17 -0.13
C ASP A 284 -14.49 -2.48 1.14
N ASP A 285 -14.75 -3.29 2.15
CA ASP A 285 -15.24 -2.85 3.45
C ASP A 285 -14.22 -3.25 4.53
N PHE A 286 -13.40 -2.30 4.93
CA PHE A 286 -12.35 -2.54 5.93
C PHE A 286 -12.90 -2.72 7.36
N VAL A 287 -14.18 -2.42 7.58
CA VAL A 287 -14.85 -2.76 8.84
C VAL A 287 -15.19 -4.25 8.87
N LYS A 288 -15.62 -4.83 7.75
CA LYS A 288 -15.89 -6.27 7.64
C LYS A 288 -14.61 -7.10 7.48
N SER A 289 -13.62 -6.57 6.76
CA SER A 289 -12.36 -7.26 6.43
C SER A 289 -11.15 -6.39 6.80
N PRO A 290 -10.89 -6.17 8.11
CA PRO A 290 -9.86 -5.24 8.55
C PRO A 290 -8.43 -5.68 8.21
N GLU A 291 -8.19 -6.95 7.96
CA GLU A 291 -6.90 -7.50 7.51
C GLU A 291 -6.48 -6.99 6.12
N LEU A 292 -7.42 -6.53 5.29
CA LEU A 292 -7.12 -5.94 3.98
C LEU A 292 -6.19 -4.73 4.10
N VAL A 293 -6.25 -3.96 5.19
CA VAL A 293 -5.42 -2.75 5.40
C VAL A 293 -3.92 -3.07 5.41
N LYS A 294 -3.50 -4.28 5.75
CA LYS A 294 -2.09 -4.69 5.72
C LYS A 294 -1.63 -5.29 4.38
N THR A 295 -2.53 -5.43 3.41
CA THR A 295 -2.19 -5.96 2.09
C THR A 295 -1.37 -4.94 1.28
N ASP A 296 -0.70 -5.41 0.26
CA ASP A 296 0.11 -4.56 -0.63
C ASP A 296 -0.68 -3.40 -1.22
N GLN A 297 -1.93 -3.65 -1.55
CA GLN A 297 -2.85 -2.67 -2.10
C GLN A 297 -3.16 -1.54 -1.12
N TYR A 298 -3.39 -1.85 0.17
CA TYR A 298 -3.97 -0.88 1.10
C TYR A 298 -3.01 -0.39 2.19
N MET A 299 -1.86 -1.05 2.42
CA MET A 299 -0.97 -0.62 3.50
C MET A 299 -0.37 0.76 3.29
N VAL A 300 -0.13 1.16 2.03
CA VAL A 300 0.36 2.50 1.68
C VAL A 300 -0.80 3.47 1.55
N LEU A 301 -1.89 3.08 0.88
CA LEU A 301 -3.07 3.93 0.69
C LEU A 301 -3.69 4.37 2.01
N SER A 302 -3.76 3.47 3.00
CA SER A 302 -4.25 3.82 4.34
C SER A 302 -3.37 4.87 5.02
N ALA A 303 -2.05 4.79 4.82
CA ALA A 303 -1.11 5.78 5.33
C ALA A 303 -1.23 7.12 4.60
N MET A 304 -1.35 7.11 3.26
CA MET A 304 -1.55 8.33 2.45
C MET A 304 -2.87 9.01 2.81
N TRP A 305 -3.97 8.24 2.95
CA TRP A 305 -5.25 8.78 3.42
C TRP A 305 -5.16 9.42 4.81
N PHE A 306 -4.51 8.74 5.75
CA PHE A 306 -4.33 9.26 7.10
C PHE A 306 -3.52 10.57 7.08
N PHE A 307 -2.42 10.59 6.32
CA PHE A 307 -1.57 11.77 6.19
C PHE A 307 -2.31 12.92 5.53
N LYS A 308 -3.05 12.66 4.43
CA LYS A 308 -3.91 13.67 3.81
C LYS A 308 -4.88 14.26 4.81
N LYS A 309 -5.70 13.44 5.44
CA LYS A 309 -6.77 13.86 6.36
C LYS A 309 -6.26 14.65 7.56
N HIS A 310 -5.12 14.27 8.11
CA HIS A 310 -4.62 14.83 9.36
C HIS A 310 -3.55 15.91 9.17
N VAL A 311 -2.81 15.90 8.07
CA VAL A 311 -1.73 16.85 7.78
C VAL A 311 -2.11 17.74 6.62
N VAL A 312 -2.17 17.22 5.39
CA VAL A 312 -2.35 17.99 4.16
C VAL A 312 -3.62 18.84 4.20
N ASP A 313 -4.74 18.30 4.66
CA ASP A 313 -6.01 19.04 4.75
C ASP A 313 -6.06 20.05 5.93
N LYS A 314 -4.97 20.19 6.71
CA LYS A 314 -4.95 21.02 7.92
C LYS A 314 -3.89 22.12 7.90
N ILE A 315 -2.75 21.87 7.25
CA ILE A 315 -1.63 22.81 7.18
C ILE A 315 -1.03 22.81 5.79
N ASP A 316 -0.33 23.87 5.43
CA ASP A 316 0.54 23.83 4.26
C ASP A 316 1.77 22.98 4.58
N VAL A 317 1.78 21.78 4.03
CA VAL A 317 2.84 20.80 4.31
C VAL A 317 4.19 21.23 3.70
N ASN A 318 4.18 22.08 2.68
CA ASN A 318 5.40 22.55 2.01
C ASN A 318 6.19 23.54 2.88
N ASP A 319 5.48 24.32 3.69
CA ASP A 319 6.09 25.29 4.61
C ASP A 319 6.21 24.76 6.05
N ALA A 320 5.68 23.56 6.31
CA ALA A 320 5.64 23.00 7.65
C ALA A 320 7.03 22.48 8.11
N SER A 321 7.32 22.62 9.39
CA SER A 321 8.45 21.95 10.00
C SER A 321 8.14 20.47 10.30
N VAL A 322 9.19 19.63 10.31
CA VAL A 322 9.05 18.21 10.73
C VAL A 322 8.43 18.11 12.13
N ARG A 323 8.75 19.07 13.00
CA ARG A 323 8.22 19.16 14.36
C ARG A 323 6.69 19.32 14.38
N GLU A 324 6.14 20.20 13.53
CA GLU A 324 4.69 20.43 13.43
C GLU A 324 3.99 19.19 12.90
N VAL A 325 4.48 18.61 11.81
CA VAL A 325 3.95 17.38 11.22
C VAL A 325 4.00 16.23 12.24
N THR A 326 5.13 16.09 12.97
CA THR A 326 5.27 15.06 14.02
C THR A 326 4.22 15.23 15.11
N LYS A 327 3.98 16.48 15.57
CA LYS A 327 2.98 16.77 16.60
C LYS A 327 1.56 16.38 16.16
N ILE A 328 1.24 16.60 14.90
CA ILE A 328 -0.08 16.23 14.33
C ILE A 328 -0.22 14.72 14.25
N ILE A 329 0.79 14.01 13.72
CA ILE A 329 0.74 12.54 13.53
C ILE A 329 0.76 11.79 14.86
N ASN A 330 1.64 12.17 15.79
CA ASN A 330 1.91 11.42 17.01
C ASN A 330 1.19 11.98 18.25
N GLY A 331 0.62 13.18 18.14
CA GLY A 331 0.05 13.90 19.31
C GLY A 331 1.11 14.50 20.25
N GLY A 332 2.39 14.29 19.96
CA GLY A 332 3.55 14.75 20.73
C GLY A 332 4.81 14.79 19.87
N TYR A 333 5.97 14.63 20.49
CA TYR A 333 7.28 14.72 19.84
C TYR A 333 8.08 13.42 19.94
N ASN A 334 7.40 12.29 20.10
CA ASN A 334 8.09 11.00 20.15
C ASN A 334 8.77 10.70 18.82
N GLY A 335 10.05 10.34 18.89
CA GLY A 335 10.86 10.06 17.70
C GLY A 335 11.20 11.27 16.83
N LEU A 336 11.01 12.52 17.30
CA LEU A 336 11.25 13.74 16.49
C LEU A 336 12.63 13.75 15.84
N LYS A 337 13.69 13.48 16.59
CA LYS A 337 15.07 13.46 16.05
C LYS A 337 15.27 12.45 14.92
N ASP A 338 14.66 11.28 15.02
CA ASP A 338 14.74 10.26 13.97
C ASP A 338 13.97 10.72 12.71
N ARG A 339 12.79 11.32 12.87
CA ARG A 339 12.00 11.86 11.77
C ARG A 339 12.69 13.03 11.08
N GLU A 340 13.28 13.96 11.85
CA GLU A 340 14.11 15.05 11.32
C GLU A 340 15.30 14.52 10.52
N SER A 341 16.03 13.55 11.08
CA SER A 341 17.17 12.93 10.39
C SER A 341 16.76 12.26 9.08
N LYS A 342 15.64 11.52 9.08
CA LYS A 342 15.13 10.88 7.87
C LYS A 342 14.65 11.90 6.82
N TYR A 343 14.00 12.97 7.26
CA TYR A 343 13.56 14.04 6.38
C TYR A 343 14.74 14.68 5.65
N GLU A 344 15.81 15.05 6.37
CA GLU A 344 17.00 15.64 5.75
C GLU A 344 17.72 14.68 4.80
N GLN A 345 17.81 13.39 5.17
CA GLN A 345 18.36 12.36 4.29
C GLN A 345 17.52 12.23 3.00
N LEU A 346 16.19 12.13 3.11
CA LEU A 346 15.30 12.07 1.97
C LEU A 346 15.42 13.30 1.09
N LYS A 347 15.44 14.49 1.68
CA LYS A 347 15.60 15.75 0.96
C LYS A 347 16.92 15.84 0.18
N SER A 348 17.97 15.18 0.66
CA SER A 348 19.27 15.14 -0.02
C SER A 348 19.31 14.20 -1.22
N VAL A 349 18.45 13.19 -1.26
CA VAL A 349 18.50 12.11 -2.27
C VAL A 349 17.32 12.11 -3.25
N LEU A 350 16.20 12.77 -2.91
CA LEU A 350 15.01 12.85 -3.78
C LEU A 350 15.01 14.04 -4.74
N LYS A 351 16.02 14.91 -4.68
CA LYS A 351 16.11 16.11 -5.52
C LYS A 351 16.45 15.80 -6.97
#